data_d81531de2b2ed23268a33e9538181bf6
#
_entry.id   d81531de2b2ed23268a33e9538181bf6
#
_cell.length_a   1.000
_cell.length_b   1.000
_cell.length_c   1.000
_cell.angle_alpha   90.00
_cell.angle_beta   90.00
_cell.angle_gamma   90.00
#
_symmetry.space_group_name_H-M   'P 1'
#
loop_
_entity.id
_entity.type
_entity.pdbx_description
1 polymer ?
#
loop_
_entity_poly.entity_id
_entity_poly.type
_entity_poly.pdbx_seq_one_letter_code
_entity_poly.pdbx_strand_id
1 'polypeptide(L)'
;VFAKERGLNSIPVRFGLMAVVMGGLAIAGLLQAVRAELSNGWLGLAIAAAVLLPGLVTVLAAHKLTGQILALRRSTEALVSGDFNAAVDVDCACEVGGLADSFRKMVGRLNSNILRMNVLAYADGVTGLPNRAVIFHLLSRLTQAPLVDASTVLFIDLDGFKRVNDLHGHEAGDDLLRGVSQRIASSLGRSLEELETCMSPTGELCDEVPNDIVLARVSGDEFVVLLPPETGDSEALASNILEGLAEPFQISGATVHIGASIGLANYPEDAVTPEELLNMADLAMYEAKRNGRNRLVATSPVLRAKWQDRRDVERDLRRALENDEIVLAYQPRFATADMHCVAVEALARWSHPERGDISPAVFVPIAEQAGMIPILGAVVFEKAVQQCRRWQDQGLELSVSVNVSPAEFAAPDLVSRLTSVLRRHGVDASLVEIEITETMAMDDFETTQEQMISLRSAGFRIAIDDFGTGYSNLSQLSRLPYTSMKLDRSLILDSSEGDIGLKILRAVTNMAKALGQATIAEGVETQAQYEVVKALGCDEVQGFYLARPMTPHDVHDFVLQSRKKGGAAQNR
;
A
#
# COMPACT_ATOMS: atom_id res chain seq x y z
N VAL A 1 16.37 43.12 18.38
CA VAL A 1 16.38 42.52 19.72
C VAL A 1 17.79 42.53 20.33
N PHE A 2 18.84 42.89 19.57
CA PHE A 2 20.26 42.82 19.98
C PHE A 2 20.84 44.06 20.71
N ALA A 3 20.02 45.00 21.13
CA ALA A 3 20.55 46.31 21.58
C ALA A 3 20.42 46.61 23.08
N LYS A 4 19.95 45.69 23.94
CA LYS A 4 19.58 46.04 25.33
C LYS A 4 20.40 45.41 26.48
N GLU A 5 21.41 44.57 26.21
CA GLU A 5 22.24 43.95 27.26
C GLU A 5 23.76 44.22 27.10
N ARG A 6 24.15 45.33 26.46
CA ARG A 6 25.54 45.75 26.34
C ARG A 6 25.92 46.67 27.47
N GLY A 7 25.67 46.23 28.70
CA GLY A 7 26.12 46.93 29.89
C GLY A 7 27.58 46.60 30.25
N LEU A 8 27.94 46.79 31.51
CA LEU A 8 29.26 46.51 32.11
C LEU A 8 29.84 45.11 31.87
N ASN A 9 29.03 44.20 31.31
CA ASN A 9 29.41 42.80 31.03
C ASN A 9 30.01 42.57 29.62
N SER A 10 29.99 43.54 28.71
CA SER A 10 30.61 43.38 27.39
C SER A 10 32.12 43.27 27.47
N ILE A 11 32.72 42.42 26.63
CA ILE A 11 34.17 42.16 26.59
C ILE A 11 34.96 43.47 26.42
N PRO A 12 34.63 44.34 25.45
CA PRO A 12 35.33 45.60 25.27
C PRO A 12 35.22 46.52 26.48
N VAL A 13 34.06 46.61 27.13
CA VAL A 13 33.84 47.44 28.31
C VAL A 13 34.63 46.93 29.52
N ARG A 14 34.64 45.62 29.75
CA ARG A 14 35.44 45.00 30.84
C ARG A 14 36.93 45.20 30.63
N PHE A 15 37.46 45.01 29.42
CA PHE A 15 38.84 45.24 29.10
C PHE A 15 39.18 46.75 29.21
N GLY A 16 38.31 47.60 28.71
CA GLY A 16 38.48 49.06 28.83
C GLY A 16 38.49 49.55 30.30
N LEU A 17 37.50 49.10 31.08
CA LEU A 17 37.42 49.42 32.51
C LEU A 17 38.62 48.87 33.28
N MET A 18 39.02 47.63 32.98
CA MET A 18 40.23 47.05 33.59
C MET A 18 41.48 47.80 33.22
N ALA A 19 41.66 48.23 32.00
CA ALA A 19 42.78 49.04 31.55
C ALA A 19 42.79 50.39 32.25
N VAL A 20 41.67 51.09 32.42
CA VAL A 20 41.54 52.38 33.13
C VAL A 20 41.81 52.19 34.61
N VAL A 21 41.25 51.20 35.29
CA VAL A 21 41.50 50.95 36.72
C VAL A 21 42.95 50.59 36.96
N MET A 22 43.53 49.71 36.17
CA MET A 22 44.91 49.28 36.30
C MET A 22 45.90 50.46 35.99
N GLY A 23 45.59 51.24 34.97
CA GLY A 23 46.33 52.45 34.64
C GLY A 23 46.25 53.47 35.76
N GLY A 24 45.08 53.72 36.34
CA GLY A 24 44.86 54.59 37.49
C GLY A 24 45.60 54.11 38.73
N LEU A 25 45.56 52.81 39.05
CA LEU A 25 46.31 52.22 40.17
C LEU A 25 47.82 52.32 39.94
N ALA A 26 48.30 52.09 38.75
CA ALA A 26 49.74 52.28 38.41
C ALA A 26 50.19 53.70 38.55
N ILE A 27 49.42 54.69 38.09
CA ILE A 27 49.73 56.13 38.24
C ILE A 27 49.64 56.52 39.70
N ALA A 28 48.63 56.09 40.46
CA ALA A 28 48.49 56.39 41.88
C ALA A 28 49.65 55.78 42.70
N GLY A 29 50.05 54.52 42.41
CA GLY A 29 51.23 53.89 43.02
C GLY A 29 52.51 54.60 42.70
N LEU A 30 52.70 55.10 41.47
CA LEU A 30 53.86 55.87 41.04
C LEU A 30 53.89 57.21 41.73
N LEU A 31 52.78 57.92 41.84
CA LEU A 31 52.66 59.21 42.56
C LEU A 31 52.94 59.07 44.07
N GLN A 32 52.47 57.95 44.69
CA GLN A 32 52.73 57.63 46.09
C GLN A 32 54.21 57.32 46.33
N ALA A 33 54.85 56.54 45.42
CA ALA A 33 56.25 56.20 45.48
C ALA A 33 57.14 57.46 45.35
N VAL A 34 56.78 58.40 44.47
CA VAL A 34 57.50 59.72 44.32
C VAL A 34 57.31 60.61 45.56
N ARG A 35 56.08 60.64 46.16
CA ARG A 35 55.81 61.44 47.38
C ARG A 35 56.48 60.87 48.63
N ALA A 36 56.72 59.58 48.71
CA ALA A 36 57.32 58.94 49.87
C ALA A 36 58.85 59.00 49.90
N GLU A 37 59.52 59.75 48.99
CA GLU A 37 61.02 59.89 48.90
C GLU A 37 61.73 58.51 48.96
N LEU A 38 61.13 57.49 48.32
CA LEU A 38 61.66 56.12 48.29
C LEU A 38 63.07 56.13 47.64
N SER A 39 63.97 55.32 48.20
CA SER A 39 65.30 55.11 47.63
C SER A 39 65.15 54.56 46.17
N ASN A 40 66.10 54.85 45.29
CA ASN A 40 66.06 54.52 43.85
C ASN A 40 65.72 53.00 43.56
N GLY A 41 66.04 52.08 44.48
CA GLY A 41 65.71 50.66 44.37
C GLY A 41 64.24 50.39 44.56
N TRP A 42 63.54 50.96 45.49
CA TRP A 42 62.09 50.81 45.71
C TRP A 42 61.27 51.53 44.65
N LEU A 43 61.74 52.60 44.10
CA LEU A 43 61.14 53.32 42.99
C LEU A 43 61.15 52.41 41.70
N GLY A 44 62.27 51.76 41.45
CA GLY A 44 62.39 50.79 40.34
C GLY A 44 61.45 49.62 40.50
N LEU A 45 61.29 49.12 41.72
CA LEU A 45 60.37 47.99 42.00
C LEU A 45 58.89 48.40 41.86
N ALA A 46 58.52 49.59 42.26
CA ALA A 46 57.19 50.17 42.09
C ALA A 46 56.84 50.36 40.59
N ILE A 47 57.78 50.86 39.79
CA ILE A 47 57.61 50.98 38.34
C ILE A 47 57.48 49.62 37.66
N ALA A 48 58.32 48.67 38.04
CA ALA A 48 58.22 47.31 37.51
C ALA A 48 56.87 46.65 37.83
N ALA A 49 56.39 46.77 39.09
CA ALA A 49 55.10 46.28 39.50
C ALA A 49 53.93 46.96 38.75
N ALA A 50 54.01 48.28 38.55
CA ALA A 50 53.02 49.06 37.82
C ALA A 50 52.90 48.66 36.33
N VAL A 51 53.94 48.12 35.73
CA VAL A 51 53.96 47.66 34.33
C VAL A 51 53.60 46.15 34.24
N LEU A 52 54.18 45.31 35.10
CA LEU A 52 54.02 43.83 35.01
C LEU A 52 52.66 43.35 35.49
N LEU A 53 52.07 43.98 36.54
CA LEU A 53 50.79 43.57 37.09
C LEU A 53 49.62 43.70 36.08
N PRO A 54 49.44 44.83 35.39
CA PRO A 54 48.47 45.00 34.32
C PRO A 54 48.70 44.03 33.17
N GLY A 55 49.96 43.81 32.80
CA GLY A 55 50.30 42.80 31.75
C GLY A 55 49.88 41.42 32.14
N LEU A 56 50.16 40.98 33.36
CA LEU A 56 49.78 39.68 33.86
C LEU A 56 48.25 39.51 33.89
N VAL A 57 47.53 40.51 34.41
CA VAL A 57 46.05 40.47 34.46
C VAL A 57 45.45 40.40 33.05
N THR A 58 46.02 41.14 32.10
CA THR A 58 45.57 41.12 30.71
C THR A 58 45.80 39.73 30.05
N VAL A 59 46.95 39.11 30.29
CA VAL A 59 47.27 37.75 29.78
C VAL A 59 46.34 36.74 30.39
N LEU A 60 46.06 36.77 31.70
CA LEU A 60 45.14 35.86 32.36
C LEU A 60 43.71 36.03 31.83
N ALA A 61 43.24 37.25 31.62
CA ALA A 61 41.92 37.52 31.04
C ALA A 61 41.82 37.05 29.60
N ALA A 62 42.86 37.27 28.79
CA ALA A 62 42.92 36.78 27.41
C ALA A 62 42.96 35.26 27.34
N HIS A 63 43.71 34.59 28.23
CA HIS A 63 43.77 33.14 28.31
C HIS A 63 42.42 32.53 28.66
N LYS A 64 41.68 33.09 29.62
CA LYS A 64 40.32 32.66 29.98
C LYS A 64 39.36 32.81 28.81
N LEU A 65 39.40 33.93 28.08
CA LEU A 65 38.58 34.19 26.91
C LEU A 65 38.88 33.21 25.77
N THR A 66 40.18 32.99 25.49
CA THR A 66 40.61 32.04 24.46
C THR A 66 40.17 30.62 24.77
N GLY A 67 40.24 30.23 26.07
CA GLY A 67 39.75 28.92 26.51
C GLY A 67 38.27 28.70 26.21
N GLN A 68 37.43 29.71 26.43
CA GLN A 68 35.98 29.64 26.14
C GLN A 68 35.70 29.57 24.63
N ILE A 69 36.44 30.31 23.82
CA ILE A 69 36.32 30.24 22.35
C ILE A 69 36.76 28.87 21.82
N LEU A 70 37.84 28.30 22.37
CA LEU A 70 38.30 26.95 22.01
C LEU A 70 37.31 25.86 22.42
N ALA A 71 36.64 26.00 23.57
CA ALA A 71 35.58 25.08 24.00
C ALA A 71 34.40 25.12 23.01
N LEU A 72 33.95 26.34 22.65
CA LEU A 72 32.85 26.48 21.66
C LEU A 72 33.25 25.92 20.30
N ARG A 73 34.50 26.13 19.87
CA ARG A 73 35.01 25.53 18.62
C ARG A 73 35.00 24.01 18.66
N ARG A 74 35.41 23.36 19.76
CA ARG A 74 35.38 21.90 19.89
C ARG A 74 33.96 21.37 19.80
N SER A 75 32.99 22.00 20.47
CA SER A 75 31.59 21.62 20.37
C SER A 75 31.05 21.80 18.95
N THR A 76 31.50 22.81 18.20
CA THR A 76 31.13 22.98 16.78
C THR A 76 31.77 21.89 15.90
N GLU A 77 33.05 21.55 16.14
CA GLU A 77 33.73 20.46 15.40
C GLU A 77 33.10 19.10 15.69
N ALA A 78 32.67 18.82 16.94
CA ALA A 78 31.92 17.61 17.29
C ALA A 78 30.57 17.56 16.55
N LEU A 79 29.84 18.68 16.46
CA LEU A 79 28.60 18.76 15.69
C LEU A 79 28.81 18.45 14.19
N VAL A 80 29.87 18.98 13.59
CA VAL A 80 30.24 18.72 12.19
C VAL A 80 30.59 17.24 11.94
N SER A 81 31.16 16.58 12.95
CA SER A 81 31.46 15.11 12.88
C SER A 81 30.25 14.23 13.18
N GLY A 82 29.05 14.79 13.42
CA GLY A 82 27.82 14.06 13.65
C GLY A 82 27.45 13.81 15.12
N ASP A 83 28.27 14.28 16.07
CA ASP A 83 27.92 14.20 17.50
C ASP A 83 27.03 15.37 17.91
N PHE A 84 25.72 15.18 17.73
CA PHE A 84 24.69 16.16 18.07
C PHE A 84 24.42 16.28 19.58
N ASN A 85 25.01 15.39 20.40
CA ASN A 85 24.86 15.39 21.86
C ASN A 85 26.03 16.03 22.56
N ALA A 86 27.06 16.53 21.84
CA ALA A 86 28.23 17.18 22.42
C ALA A 86 27.82 18.39 23.27
N ALA A 87 28.21 18.34 24.53
CA ALA A 87 27.91 19.43 25.48
C ALA A 87 28.61 20.73 25.09
N VAL A 88 27.88 21.85 25.09
CA VAL A 88 28.45 23.20 24.94
C VAL A 88 28.80 23.71 26.32
N ASP A 89 29.99 23.38 26.80
CA ASP A 89 30.49 23.74 28.15
C ASP A 89 31.14 25.14 28.13
N VAL A 90 30.30 26.14 27.93
CA VAL A 90 30.69 27.56 28.04
C VAL A 90 29.64 28.28 28.85
N ASP A 91 30.00 28.69 30.08
CA ASP A 91 29.14 29.48 30.95
C ASP A 91 29.87 30.79 31.33
N CYS A 92 29.50 31.87 30.66
CA CYS A 92 29.97 33.22 31.02
C CYS A 92 28.89 34.27 30.71
N ALA A 93 28.77 35.25 31.59
CA ALA A 93 27.89 36.40 31.37
C ALA A 93 28.59 37.45 30.47
N CYS A 94 29.01 37.02 29.27
CA CYS A 94 29.72 37.85 28.30
C CYS A 94 29.23 37.53 26.88
N GLU A 95 29.72 38.21 25.86
CA GLU A 95 29.31 38.00 24.46
C GLU A 95 29.57 36.56 23.99
N VAL A 96 30.63 35.90 24.48
CA VAL A 96 30.92 34.49 24.16
C VAL A 96 29.87 33.56 24.79
N GLY A 97 29.39 33.86 26.01
CA GLY A 97 28.27 33.15 26.64
C GLY A 97 26.96 33.33 25.87
N GLY A 98 26.68 34.58 25.43
CA GLY A 98 25.52 34.84 24.57
C GLY A 98 25.58 34.08 23.23
N LEU A 99 26.78 33.93 22.66
CA LEU A 99 27.00 33.12 21.47
C LEU A 99 26.78 31.61 21.76
N ALA A 100 27.31 31.12 22.89
CA ALA A 100 27.11 29.74 23.33
C ALA A 100 25.61 29.39 23.54
N ASP A 101 24.83 30.33 24.13
CA ASP A 101 23.36 30.15 24.28
C ASP A 101 22.65 30.10 22.94
N SER A 102 23.03 30.95 21.99
CA SER A 102 22.48 30.94 20.65
C SER A 102 22.80 29.62 19.92
N PHE A 103 24.03 29.13 20.13
CA PHE A 103 24.48 27.85 19.58
C PHE A 103 23.70 26.67 20.21
N ARG A 104 23.53 26.62 21.55
CA ARG A 104 22.68 25.60 22.22
C ARG A 104 21.25 25.58 21.66
N LYS A 105 20.64 26.76 21.47
CA LYS A 105 19.31 26.89 20.89
C LYS A 105 19.26 26.37 19.44
N MET A 106 20.31 26.63 18.67
CA MET A 106 20.42 26.14 17.29
C MET A 106 20.53 24.59 17.24
N VAL A 107 21.42 24.03 18.07
CA VAL A 107 21.57 22.55 18.19
C VAL A 107 20.27 21.91 18.66
N GLY A 108 19.59 22.45 19.67
CA GLY A 108 18.32 21.96 20.14
C GLY A 108 17.22 21.97 19.05
N ARG A 109 17.18 23.02 18.22
CA ARG A 109 16.26 23.09 17.08
C ARG A 109 16.63 22.06 15.99
N LEU A 110 17.90 21.88 15.71
CA LEU A 110 18.40 20.92 14.75
C LEU A 110 18.03 19.51 15.18
N ASN A 111 18.31 19.13 16.44
CA ASN A 111 17.94 17.83 16.99
C ASN A 111 16.42 17.58 16.94
N SER A 112 15.63 18.60 17.31
CA SER A 112 14.17 18.49 17.23
C SER A 112 13.68 18.30 15.79
N ASN A 113 14.30 18.94 14.81
CA ASN A 113 13.96 18.78 13.41
C ASN A 113 14.38 17.40 12.88
N ILE A 114 15.57 16.92 13.24
CA ILE A 114 16.05 15.57 12.88
C ILE A 114 15.11 14.52 13.45
N LEU A 115 14.79 14.59 14.74
CA LEU A 115 13.85 13.68 15.38
C LEU A 115 12.49 13.69 14.67
N ARG A 116 11.97 14.89 14.38
CA ARG A 116 10.69 15.01 13.66
C ARG A 116 10.73 14.39 12.26
N MET A 117 11.82 14.61 11.52
CA MET A 117 12.00 14.00 10.20
C MET A 117 12.12 12.50 10.28
N ASN A 118 12.87 11.96 11.25
CA ASN A 118 13.06 10.54 11.45
C ASN A 118 11.75 9.86 11.89
N VAL A 119 10.99 10.47 12.82
CA VAL A 119 9.66 9.96 13.20
C VAL A 119 8.71 9.92 11.99
N LEU A 120 8.68 10.96 11.16
CA LEU A 120 7.87 10.98 9.94
C LEU A 120 8.32 9.94 8.90
N ALA A 121 9.61 9.59 8.86
CA ALA A 121 10.17 8.62 7.93
C ALA A 121 9.98 7.17 8.39
N TYR A 122 9.97 6.92 9.70
CA TYR A 122 10.09 5.57 10.26
C TYR A 122 8.93 5.14 11.15
N ALA A 123 8.07 6.04 11.60
CA ALA A 123 6.88 5.71 12.38
C ALA A 123 5.59 5.87 11.57
N ASP A 124 4.62 5.01 11.86
CA ASP A 124 3.25 5.14 11.34
C ASP A 124 2.51 6.30 12.03
N GLY A 125 1.90 7.16 11.24
CA GLY A 125 1.28 8.41 11.75
C GLY A 125 0.01 8.19 12.59
N VAL A 126 -0.63 7.02 12.54
CA VAL A 126 -1.85 6.71 13.29
C VAL A 126 -1.53 6.00 14.60
N THR A 127 -0.69 4.97 14.54
CA THR A 127 -0.41 4.08 15.67
C THR A 127 0.87 4.45 16.42
N GLY A 128 1.78 5.20 15.79
CA GLY A 128 3.12 5.49 16.33
C GLY A 128 4.10 4.31 16.26
N LEU A 129 3.66 3.16 15.78
CA LEU A 129 4.51 1.98 15.60
C LEU A 129 5.55 2.17 14.50
N PRO A 130 6.65 1.40 14.50
CA PRO A 130 7.53 1.26 13.37
C PRO A 130 6.76 1.00 12.07
N ASN A 131 7.19 1.64 10.98
CA ASN A 131 6.57 1.44 9.67
C ASN A 131 7.28 0.35 8.85
N ARG A 132 6.84 0.16 7.58
CA ARG A 132 7.40 -0.81 6.64
C ARG A 132 8.92 -0.66 6.44
N ALA A 133 9.43 0.57 6.42
CA ALA A 133 10.86 0.81 6.20
C ALA A 133 11.71 0.25 7.34
N VAL A 134 11.22 0.37 8.58
CA VAL A 134 11.90 -0.18 9.76
C VAL A 134 11.95 -1.71 9.71
N ILE A 135 10.81 -2.37 9.48
CA ILE A 135 10.77 -3.84 9.38
C ILE A 135 11.72 -4.34 8.30
N PHE A 136 11.71 -3.69 7.14
CA PHE A 136 12.59 -4.09 6.03
C PHE A 136 14.07 -3.92 6.39
N HIS A 137 14.42 -2.83 7.06
CA HIS A 137 15.78 -2.60 7.56
C HIS A 137 16.20 -3.67 8.55
N LEU A 138 15.35 -4.01 9.53
CA LEU A 138 15.65 -5.03 10.55
C LEU A 138 15.81 -6.41 9.95
N LEU A 139 14.94 -6.80 9.03
CA LEU A 139 15.07 -8.08 8.31
C LEU A 139 16.34 -8.11 7.45
N SER A 140 16.75 -6.99 6.86
CA SER A 140 18.01 -6.88 6.12
C SER A 140 19.22 -7.07 7.04
N ARG A 141 19.17 -6.58 8.27
CA ARG A 141 20.22 -6.81 9.28
C ARG A 141 20.22 -8.26 9.75
N LEU A 142 19.05 -8.82 10.01
CA LEU A 142 18.87 -10.22 10.40
C LEU A 142 19.51 -11.16 9.36
N THR A 143 19.22 -10.95 8.08
CA THR A 143 19.70 -11.83 7.00
C THR A 143 21.18 -11.64 6.63
N GLN A 144 21.80 -10.53 7.03
CA GLN A 144 23.24 -10.25 6.83
C GLN A 144 24.12 -10.70 8.00
N ALA A 145 23.54 -10.97 9.17
CA ALA A 145 24.29 -11.36 10.34
C ALA A 145 24.75 -12.84 10.24
N PRO A 146 26.05 -13.15 10.43
CA PRO A 146 26.62 -14.46 10.12
C PRO A 146 26.22 -15.61 11.06
N LEU A 147 25.54 -15.33 12.18
CA LEU A 147 25.18 -16.30 13.22
C LEU A 147 23.87 -15.87 13.93
N VAL A 148 22.80 -15.65 13.16
CA VAL A 148 21.50 -15.36 13.79
C VAL A 148 20.71 -16.65 13.92
N ASP A 149 20.26 -16.93 15.14
CA ASP A 149 19.34 -18.02 15.43
C ASP A 149 17.99 -17.77 14.75
N ALA A 150 17.21 -18.85 14.59
CA ALA A 150 15.93 -18.82 13.90
C ALA A 150 15.00 -17.73 14.45
N SER A 151 14.55 -16.81 13.61
CA SER A 151 13.56 -15.77 13.96
C SER A 151 12.26 -16.01 13.20
N THR A 152 11.13 -15.58 13.76
CA THR A 152 9.82 -15.75 13.14
C THR A 152 9.19 -14.42 12.79
N VAL A 153 8.60 -14.34 11.60
CA VAL A 153 7.77 -13.20 11.16
C VAL A 153 6.31 -13.60 11.14
N LEU A 154 5.47 -12.83 11.83
CA LEU A 154 4.02 -12.91 11.72
C LEU A 154 3.53 -11.74 10.84
N PHE A 155 2.79 -12.04 9.79
CA PHE A 155 2.09 -11.05 8.98
C PHE A 155 0.60 -11.12 9.32
N ILE A 156 0.01 -10.02 9.74
CA ILE A 156 -1.34 -9.92 10.31
C ILE A 156 -2.14 -8.94 9.48
N ASP A 157 -3.34 -9.34 9.07
CA ASP A 157 -4.30 -8.48 8.38
C ASP A 157 -5.66 -8.53 9.10
N LEU A 158 -6.31 -7.38 9.26
CA LEU A 158 -7.57 -7.25 9.99
C LEU A 158 -8.76 -7.56 9.08
N ASP A 159 -9.49 -8.62 9.37
CA ASP A 159 -10.61 -9.06 8.56
C ASP A 159 -11.80 -8.10 8.62
N GLY A 160 -12.07 -7.41 7.53
CA GLY A 160 -13.24 -6.53 7.42
C GLY A 160 -13.04 -5.09 7.92
N PHE A 161 -11.80 -4.63 8.07
CA PHE A 161 -11.47 -3.26 8.49
C PHE A 161 -12.11 -2.18 7.57
N LYS A 162 -12.11 -2.38 6.24
CA LYS A 162 -12.78 -1.48 5.29
C LYS A 162 -14.24 -1.24 5.69
N ARG A 163 -14.97 -2.29 6.06
CA ARG A 163 -16.38 -2.18 6.50
C ARG A 163 -16.56 -1.31 7.74
N VAL A 164 -15.57 -1.31 8.66
CA VAL A 164 -15.61 -0.44 9.85
C VAL A 164 -15.47 1.02 9.43
N ASN A 165 -14.53 1.33 8.52
CA ASN A 165 -14.39 2.66 7.95
C ASN A 165 -15.66 3.14 7.23
N ASP A 166 -16.26 2.27 6.42
CA ASP A 166 -17.46 2.59 5.64
C ASP A 166 -18.69 2.85 6.54
N LEU A 167 -18.79 2.15 7.68
CA LEU A 167 -19.93 2.28 8.62
C LEU A 167 -19.74 3.38 9.67
N HIS A 168 -18.53 3.59 10.15
CA HIS A 168 -18.24 4.43 11.33
C HIS A 168 -17.31 5.61 11.02
N GLY A 169 -16.80 5.70 9.79
CA GLY A 169 -15.87 6.76 9.37
C GLY A 169 -14.40 6.46 9.68
N HIS A 170 -13.51 7.20 9.03
CA HIS A 170 -12.06 7.00 9.14
C HIS A 170 -11.50 7.27 10.54
N GLU A 171 -12.06 8.21 11.30
CA GLU A 171 -11.63 8.47 12.69
C GLU A 171 -11.86 7.24 13.59
N ALA A 172 -12.99 6.56 13.43
CA ALA A 172 -13.27 5.32 14.13
C ALA A 172 -12.32 4.18 13.72
N GLY A 173 -11.95 4.13 12.43
CA GLY A 173 -10.92 3.22 11.95
C GLY A 173 -9.55 3.48 12.56
N ASP A 174 -9.14 4.74 12.68
CA ASP A 174 -7.88 5.12 13.33
C ASP A 174 -7.87 4.75 14.82
N ASP A 175 -8.98 4.94 15.54
CA ASP A 175 -9.12 4.52 16.93
C ASP A 175 -9.07 3.00 17.06
N LEU A 176 -9.68 2.27 16.13
CA LEU A 176 -9.60 0.81 16.09
C LEU A 176 -8.15 0.34 15.87
N LEU A 177 -7.40 0.95 14.95
CA LEU A 177 -6.00 0.62 14.69
C LEU A 177 -5.12 0.83 15.92
N ARG A 178 -5.34 1.92 16.69
CA ARG A 178 -4.66 2.16 17.98
C ARG A 178 -5.03 1.08 19.00
N GLY A 179 -6.31 0.73 19.10
CA GLY A 179 -6.79 -0.33 19.99
C GLY A 179 -6.22 -1.71 19.61
N VAL A 180 -6.15 -2.02 18.33
CA VAL A 180 -5.53 -3.25 17.79
C VAL A 180 -4.05 -3.32 18.16
N SER A 181 -3.31 -2.23 17.97
CA SER A 181 -1.88 -2.16 18.31
C SER A 181 -1.64 -2.48 19.79
N GLN A 182 -2.44 -1.88 20.68
CA GLN A 182 -2.36 -2.14 22.13
C GLN A 182 -2.70 -3.61 22.46
N ARG A 183 -3.71 -4.16 21.80
CA ARG A 183 -4.16 -5.53 22.05
C ARG A 183 -3.17 -6.57 21.53
N ILE A 184 -2.57 -6.36 20.38
CA ILE A 184 -1.47 -7.21 19.88
C ILE A 184 -0.29 -7.19 20.86
N ALA A 185 0.15 -6.02 21.31
CA ALA A 185 1.22 -5.90 22.30
C ALA A 185 0.88 -6.65 23.59
N SER A 186 -0.33 -6.46 24.13
CA SER A 186 -0.79 -7.14 25.34
C SER A 186 -0.85 -8.66 25.16
N SER A 187 -1.28 -9.16 24.01
CA SER A 187 -1.32 -10.61 23.68
C SER A 187 0.09 -11.22 23.60
N LEU A 188 1.10 -10.40 23.30
CA LEU A 188 2.51 -10.76 23.32
C LEU A 188 3.15 -10.61 24.71
N GLY A 189 2.36 -10.24 25.74
CA GLY A 189 2.84 -10.03 27.11
C GLY A 189 3.68 -8.76 27.27
N ARG A 190 3.48 -7.75 26.42
CA ARG A 190 4.20 -6.46 26.43
C ARG A 190 3.21 -5.29 26.43
N SER A 191 3.64 -4.14 26.94
CA SER A 191 3.02 -2.85 26.60
C SER A 191 3.65 -2.27 25.34
N LEU A 192 2.98 -1.30 24.69
CA LEU A 192 3.56 -0.64 23.49
C LEU A 192 4.90 0.06 23.79
N GLU A 193 5.10 0.53 25.02
CA GLU A 193 6.32 1.20 25.46
C GLU A 193 7.49 0.23 25.68
N GLU A 194 7.17 -1.05 25.95
CA GLU A 194 8.17 -2.11 26.15
C GLU A 194 8.59 -2.80 24.84
N LEU A 195 7.86 -2.59 23.76
CA LEU A 195 8.22 -3.12 22.46
C LEU A 195 9.47 -2.42 21.92
N GLU A 196 10.34 -3.18 21.30
CA GLU A 196 11.56 -2.63 20.69
C GLU A 196 11.21 -1.80 19.45
N THR A 197 11.57 -0.51 19.48
CA THR A 197 11.35 0.40 18.34
C THR A 197 12.50 0.39 17.35
N CYS A 198 13.67 -0.10 17.77
CA CYS A 198 14.93 -0.11 17.00
C CYS A 198 15.32 1.27 16.48
N MET A 199 15.01 2.31 17.27
CA MET A 199 15.37 3.68 16.98
C MET A 199 16.16 4.29 18.15
N SER A 200 17.18 5.06 17.81
CA SER A 200 17.94 5.87 18.77
C SER A 200 17.08 7.01 19.36
N PRO A 201 17.50 7.66 20.46
CA PRO A 201 16.81 8.84 20.98
C PRO A 201 16.68 9.99 19.97
N THR A 202 17.49 10.01 18.92
CA THR A 202 17.42 10.96 17.79
C THR A 202 16.53 10.47 16.65
N GLY A 203 15.91 9.27 16.82
CA GLY A 203 15.03 8.66 15.83
C GLY A 203 15.76 8.02 14.63
N GLU A 204 17.06 7.80 14.73
CA GLU A 204 17.83 7.09 13.71
C GLU A 204 17.67 5.58 13.91
N LEU A 205 17.65 4.81 12.81
CA LEU A 205 17.55 3.35 12.88
C LEU A 205 18.81 2.74 13.51
N CYS A 206 18.60 1.79 14.42
CA CYS A 206 19.71 1.01 14.99
C CYS A 206 20.23 0.00 13.98
N ASP A 207 21.55 -0.20 13.97
CA ASP A 207 22.19 -1.18 13.09
C ASP A 207 22.23 -2.60 13.69
N GLU A 208 21.75 -2.76 14.90
CA GLU A 208 21.75 -4.01 15.65
C GLU A 208 20.51 -4.85 15.32
N VAL A 209 20.66 -6.18 15.37
CA VAL A 209 19.52 -7.10 15.27
C VAL A 209 18.70 -6.99 16.55
N PRO A 210 17.35 -6.89 16.47
CA PRO A 210 16.52 -6.75 17.66
C PRO A 210 16.64 -7.97 18.58
N ASN A 211 16.72 -7.71 19.87
CA ASN A 211 16.78 -8.74 20.91
C ASN A 211 15.41 -9.00 21.57
N ASP A 212 14.41 -8.18 21.30
CA ASP A 212 13.05 -8.33 21.77
C ASP A 212 12.04 -8.18 20.64
N ILE A 213 10.77 -8.37 20.92
CA ILE A 213 9.68 -8.34 19.95
C ILE A 213 9.55 -6.96 19.32
N VAL A 214 9.46 -6.91 17.99
CA VAL A 214 9.16 -5.71 17.25
C VAL A 214 7.76 -5.86 16.64
N LEU A 215 6.88 -4.88 16.91
CA LEU A 215 5.58 -4.75 16.25
C LEU A 215 5.63 -3.53 15.32
N ALA A 216 5.23 -3.72 14.08
CA ALA A 216 5.16 -2.65 13.08
C ALA A 216 3.82 -2.65 12.37
N ARG A 217 3.40 -1.48 11.85
CA ARG A 217 2.30 -1.35 10.91
C ARG A 217 2.84 -1.06 9.51
N VAL A 218 2.55 -1.94 8.56
CA VAL A 218 3.13 -1.91 7.21
C VAL A 218 2.28 -1.05 6.27
N SER A 219 0.99 -1.24 6.28
CA SER A 219 0.03 -0.44 5.51
C SER A 219 -1.40 -0.69 6.00
N GLY A 220 -2.31 0.25 5.76
CA GLY A 220 -3.75 0.08 5.97
C GLY A 220 -4.11 -0.67 7.26
N ASP A 221 -4.53 -1.91 7.14
CA ASP A 221 -4.90 -2.86 8.18
C ASP A 221 -3.87 -3.97 8.42
N GLU A 222 -2.65 -3.82 7.85
CA GLU A 222 -1.59 -4.81 7.91
C GLU A 222 -0.56 -4.50 8.99
N PHE A 223 -0.28 -5.49 9.85
CA PHE A 223 0.74 -5.44 10.89
C PHE A 223 1.76 -6.55 10.69
N VAL A 224 2.99 -6.31 11.14
CA VAL A 224 4.06 -7.32 11.15
C VAL A 224 4.65 -7.39 12.53
N VAL A 225 4.82 -8.62 13.03
CA VAL A 225 5.54 -8.90 14.27
C VAL A 225 6.81 -9.67 13.93
N LEU A 226 7.94 -9.17 14.38
CA LEU A 226 9.21 -9.90 14.34
C LEU A 226 9.47 -10.47 15.73
N LEU A 227 9.59 -11.80 15.80
CA LEU A 227 9.85 -12.56 17.01
C LEU A 227 11.30 -13.07 16.99
N PRO A 228 12.19 -12.58 17.86
CA PRO A 228 13.53 -13.14 18.04
C PRO A 228 13.49 -14.59 18.56
N PRO A 229 14.62 -15.34 18.44
CA PRO A 229 14.69 -16.77 18.78
C PRO A 229 14.27 -17.12 20.21
N GLU A 230 14.50 -16.19 21.13
CA GLU A 230 14.27 -16.42 22.58
C GLU A 230 12.81 -16.19 23.01
N THR A 231 11.92 -15.79 22.09
CA THR A 231 10.51 -15.42 22.43
C THR A 231 9.60 -16.63 22.68
N GLY A 232 10.04 -17.86 22.42
CA GLY A 232 9.28 -19.07 22.68
C GLY A 232 8.45 -19.56 21.50
N ASP A 233 7.30 -20.19 21.76
CA ASP A 233 6.43 -20.79 20.74
C ASP A 233 5.68 -19.72 19.93
N SER A 234 6.14 -19.51 18.70
CA SER A 234 5.58 -18.50 17.79
C SER A 234 4.12 -18.78 17.40
N GLU A 235 3.72 -20.06 17.29
CA GLU A 235 2.33 -20.43 16.98
C GLU A 235 1.41 -20.16 18.17
N ALA A 236 1.87 -20.41 19.38
CA ALA A 236 1.13 -20.07 20.59
C ALA A 236 0.95 -18.55 20.73
N LEU A 237 2.00 -17.75 20.45
CA LEU A 237 1.91 -16.29 20.46
C LEU A 237 0.95 -15.77 19.38
N ALA A 238 0.99 -16.31 18.18
CA ALA A 238 0.05 -15.95 17.11
C ALA A 238 -1.40 -16.31 17.48
N SER A 239 -1.61 -17.45 18.14
CA SER A 239 -2.93 -17.86 18.64
C SER A 239 -3.46 -16.92 19.73
N ASN A 240 -2.59 -16.48 20.65
CA ASN A 240 -2.95 -15.48 21.66
C ASN A 240 -3.36 -14.14 21.03
N ILE A 241 -2.70 -13.74 19.93
CA ILE A 241 -3.09 -12.53 19.18
C ILE A 241 -4.49 -12.70 18.58
N LEU A 242 -4.80 -13.85 17.95
CA LEU A 242 -6.13 -14.13 17.40
C LEU A 242 -7.22 -14.09 18.47
N GLU A 243 -6.99 -14.75 19.60
CA GLU A 243 -7.93 -14.75 20.74
C GLU A 243 -8.12 -13.33 21.28
N GLY A 244 -7.04 -12.57 21.45
CA GLY A 244 -7.08 -11.19 21.89
C GLY A 244 -7.88 -10.29 20.93
N LEU A 245 -7.69 -10.43 19.63
CA LEU A 245 -8.40 -9.62 18.62
C LEU A 245 -9.87 -10.02 18.45
N ALA A 246 -10.26 -11.24 18.78
CA ALA A 246 -11.65 -11.69 18.75
C ALA A 246 -12.53 -10.99 19.80
N GLU A 247 -11.95 -10.47 20.87
CA GLU A 247 -12.67 -9.68 21.87
C GLU A 247 -13.14 -8.34 21.29
N PRO A 248 -14.38 -7.91 21.60
CA PRO A 248 -14.94 -6.70 21.00
C PRO A 248 -14.16 -5.42 21.39
N PHE A 249 -14.14 -4.47 20.47
CA PHE A 249 -13.59 -3.13 20.67
C PHE A 249 -14.70 -2.12 20.94
N GLN A 250 -14.48 -1.20 21.87
CA GLN A 250 -15.36 -0.07 22.13
C GLN A 250 -14.82 1.17 21.40
N ILE A 251 -15.43 1.52 20.27
CA ILE A 251 -14.97 2.63 19.40
C ILE A 251 -16.10 3.63 19.25
N SER A 252 -15.87 4.87 19.69
CA SER A 252 -16.84 5.98 19.54
C SER A 252 -18.25 5.64 20.05
N GLY A 253 -18.35 4.80 21.10
CA GLY A 253 -19.62 4.37 21.70
C GLY A 253 -20.31 3.18 21.00
N ALA A 254 -19.71 2.64 19.95
CA ALA A 254 -20.15 1.42 19.28
C ALA A 254 -19.28 0.21 19.68
N THR A 255 -19.89 -0.98 19.69
CA THR A 255 -19.15 -2.24 19.87
C THR A 255 -18.80 -2.80 18.50
N VAL A 256 -17.50 -2.89 18.20
CA VAL A 256 -16.96 -3.38 16.93
C VAL A 256 -16.32 -4.74 17.13
N HIS A 257 -16.69 -5.72 16.31
CA HIS A 257 -16.04 -7.02 16.23
C HIS A 257 -15.17 -7.09 14.98
N ILE A 258 -13.92 -7.47 15.15
CA ILE A 258 -12.98 -7.65 14.04
C ILE A 258 -12.17 -8.92 14.27
N GLY A 259 -11.92 -9.68 13.22
CA GLY A 259 -11.00 -10.81 13.23
C GLY A 259 -9.65 -10.44 12.65
N ALA A 260 -8.75 -11.40 12.62
CA ALA A 260 -7.48 -11.26 11.91
C ALA A 260 -7.08 -12.55 11.20
N SER A 261 -6.44 -12.41 10.05
CA SER A 261 -5.78 -13.51 9.36
C SER A 261 -4.27 -13.37 9.55
N ILE A 262 -3.61 -14.42 10.05
CA ILE A 262 -2.19 -14.39 10.40
C ILE A 262 -1.43 -15.41 9.55
N GLY A 263 -0.33 -14.96 8.94
CA GLY A 263 0.67 -15.81 8.30
C GLY A 263 1.97 -15.84 9.07
N LEU A 264 2.57 -17.02 9.22
CA LEU A 264 3.81 -17.25 9.92
C LEU A 264 4.88 -17.76 8.97
N ALA A 265 6.08 -17.15 9.03
CA ALA A 265 7.27 -17.59 8.30
C ALA A 265 8.51 -17.54 9.19
N ASN A 266 9.37 -18.54 9.06
CA ASN A 266 10.57 -18.72 9.86
C ASN A 266 11.84 -18.43 9.04
N TYR A 267 12.74 -17.65 9.60
CA TYR A 267 14.10 -17.47 9.10
C TYR A 267 15.04 -18.43 9.82
N PRO A 268 15.99 -19.08 9.15
CA PRO A 268 16.23 -19.11 7.69
C PRO A 268 15.47 -20.24 6.95
N GLU A 269 14.59 -20.96 7.63
CA GLU A 269 13.96 -22.19 7.10
C GLU A 269 13.06 -21.91 5.89
N ASP A 270 12.27 -20.83 5.93
CA ASP A 270 11.28 -20.51 4.89
C ASP A 270 11.82 -19.56 3.83
N ALA A 271 12.77 -18.70 4.18
CA ALA A 271 13.39 -17.76 3.27
C ALA A 271 14.76 -17.30 3.78
N VAL A 272 15.60 -16.81 2.86
CA VAL A 272 16.96 -16.32 3.16
C VAL A 272 17.14 -14.83 2.86
N THR A 273 16.16 -14.18 2.23
CA THR A 273 16.15 -12.73 1.99
C THR A 273 14.97 -12.06 2.70
N PRO A 274 15.08 -10.76 3.07
CA PRO A 274 14.01 -10.01 3.71
C PRO A 274 12.71 -10.02 2.91
N GLU A 275 12.82 -9.81 1.61
CA GLU A 275 11.68 -9.78 0.69
C GLU A 275 10.96 -11.12 0.64
N GLU A 276 11.73 -12.21 0.54
CA GLU A 276 11.15 -13.55 0.49
C GLU A 276 10.48 -13.90 1.81
N LEU A 277 11.06 -13.53 2.95
CA LEU A 277 10.50 -13.83 4.28
C LEU A 277 9.16 -13.12 4.50
N LEU A 278 9.09 -11.83 4.16
CA LEU A 278 7.83 -11.07 4.21
C LEU A 278 6.79 -11.63 3.25
N ASN A 279 7.20 -11.96 2.02
CA ASN A 279 6.29 -12.53 1.02
C ASN A 279 5.76 -13.91 1.43
N MET A 280 6.60 -14.73 2.09
CA MET A 280 6.15 -16.03 2.60
C MET A 280 5.14 -15.89 3.73
N ALA A 281 5.36 -14.96 4.66
CA ALA A 281 4.41 -14.66 5.73
C ALA A 281 3.09 -14.08 5.17
N ASP A 282 3.16 -13.15 4.21
CA ASP A 282 1.98 -12.59 3.51
C ASP A 282 1.19 -13.69 2.76
N LEU A 283 1.88 -14.58 2.03
CA LEU A 283 1.22 -15.69 1.35
C LEU A 283 0.50 -16.62 2.32
N ALA A 284 1.12 -16.93 3.47
CA ALA A 284 0.49 -17.73 4.50
C ALA A 284 -0.75 -17.01 5.09
N MET A 285 -0.68 -15.70 5.30
CA MET A 285 -1.81 -14.87 5.71
C MET A 285 -2.93 -14.88 4.66
N TYR A 286 -2.59 -14.77 3.38
CA TYR A 286 -3.58 -14.86 2.30
C TYR A 286 -4.27 -16.23 2.24
N GLU A 287 -3.54 -17.34 2.46
CA GLU A 287 -4.16 -18.68 2.61
C GLU A 287 -5.06 -18.75 3.84
N ALA A 288 -4.73 -18.06 4.94
CA ALA A 288 -5.63 -17.93 6.10
C ALA A 288 -6.95 -17.25 5.71
N LYS A 289 -6.90 -16.17 4.92
CA LYS A 289 -8.10 -15.49 4.39
C LYS A 289 -8.95 -16.40 3.51
N ARG A 290 -8.32 -17.14 2.60
CA ARG A 290 -9.03 -18.07 1.69
C ARG A 290 -9.68 -19.24 2.42
N ASN A 291 -9.06 -19.72 3.47
CA ASN A 291 -9.54 -20.87 4.24
C ASN A 291 -10.62 -20.51 5.28
N GLY A 292 -11.19 -19.29 5.23
CA GLY A 292 -12.32 -18.87 6.05
C GLY A 292 -11.98 -17.80 7.10
N ARG A 293 -10.83 -17.11 6.97
CA ARG A 293 -10.38 -16.00 7.82
C ARG A 293 -10.23 -16.35 9.31
N ASN A 294 -9.92 -15.38 10.14
CA ASN A 294 -9.78 -15.49 11.59
C ASN A 294 -8.97 -16.73 12.03
N ARG A 295 -7.77 -16.89 11.47
CA ARG A 295 -6.89 -18.05 11.73
C ARG A 295 -5.44 -17.76 11.45
N LEU A 296 -4.59 -18.63 12.02
CA LEU A 296 -3.18 -18.75 11.71
C LEU A 296 -2.95 -19.77 10.59
N VAL A 297 -2.06 -19.47 9.66
CA VAL A 297 -1.45 -20.42 8.73
C VAL A 297 0.06 -20.24 8.78
N ALA A 298 0.79 -21.32 9.05
CA ALA A 298 2.24 -21.34 8.94
C ALA A 298 2.68 -21.68 7.51
N THR A 299 3.85 -21.21 7.13
CA THR A 299 4.48 -21.61 5.87
C THR A 299 4.71 -23.12 5.82
N SER A 300 4.65 -23.67 4.62
CA SER A 300 4.86 -25.07 4.36
C SER A 300 5.63 -25.28 3.06
N PRO A 301 6.28 -26.43 2.84
CA PRO A 301 6.91 -26.76 1.55
C PRO A 301 5.94 -26.63 0.36
N VAL A 302 4.66 -26.95 0.57
CA VAL A 302 3.61 -26.80 -0.44
C VAL A 302 3.33 -25.33 -0.76
N LEU A 303 3.24 -24.48 0.25
CA LEU A 303 3.06 -23.03 0.07
C LEU A 303 4.28 -22.42 -0.62
N ARG A 304 5.49 -22.82 -0.24
CA ARG A 304 6.74 -22.40 -0.91
C ARG A 304 6.76 -22.77 -2.39
N ALA A 305 6.39 -24.01 -2.71
CA ALA A 305 6.31 -24.46 -4.10
C ALA A 305 5.28 -23.63 -4.90
N LYS A 306 4.10 -23.37 -4.33
CA LYS A 306 3.09 -22.49 -4.94
C LYS A 306 3.62 -21.07 -5.19
N TRP A 307 4.38 -20.51 -4.26
CA TRP A 307 4.96 -19.17 -4.41
C TRP A 307 6.03 -19.11 -5.50
N GLN A 308 6.91 -20.11 -5.53
CA GLN A 308 7.91 -20.22 -6.59
C GLN A 308 7.25 -20.36 -7.96
N ASP A 309 6.24 -21.25 -8.07
CA ASP A 309 5.48 -21.44 -9.28
C ASP A 309 4.79 -20.12 -9.73
N ARG A 310 4.22 -19.36 -8.79
CA ARG A 310 3.61 -18.05 -9.06
C ARG A 310 4.61 -17.03 -9.59
N ARG A 311 5.82 -16.93 -9.00
CA ARG A 311 6.89 -16.04 -9.50
C ARG A 311 7.35 -16.45 -10.90
N ASP A 312 7.45 -17.75 -11.16
CA ASP A 312 7.77 -18.24 -12.49
C ASP A 312 6.69 -17.89 -13.49
N VAL A 313 5.41 -18.07 -13.14
CA VAL A 313 4.26 -17.68 -13.96
C VAL A 313 4.27 -16.16 -14.20
N GLU A 314 4.57 -15.33 -13.20
CA GLU A 314 4.66 -13.87 -13.37
C GLU A 314 5.75 -13.47 -14.37
N ARG A 315 6.96 -14.04 -14.22
CA ARG A 315 8.08 -13.81 -15.14
C ARG A 315 7.73 -14.24 -16.56
N ASP A 316 7.14 -15.42 -16.69
CA ASP A 316 6.78 -16.02 -17.98
C ASP A 316 5.62 -15.26 -18.63
N LEU A 317 4.64 -14.75 -17.85
CA LEU A 317 3.55 -13.90 -18.35
C LEU A 317 4.07 -12.60 -18.97
N ARG A 318 5.06 -11.96 -18.35
CA ARG A 318 5.70 -10.76 -18.91
C ARG A 318 6.27 -11.02 -20.29
N ARG A 319 6.95 -12.15 -20.45
CA ARG A 319 7.48 -12.60 -21.75
C ARG A 319 6.36 -12.99 -22.74
N ALA A 320 5.30 -13.64 -22.24
CA ALA A 320 4.16 -14.06 -23.07
C ALA A 320 3.40 -12.89 -23.70
N LEU A 321 3.29 -11.78 -22.97
CA LEU A 321 2.68 -10.53 -23.49
C LEU A 321 3.50 -9.90 -24.62
N GLU A 322 4.83 -10.10 -24.61
CA GLU A 322 5.73 -9.63 -25.67
C GLU A 322 5.76 -10.58 -26.88
N ASN A 323 5.58 -11.88 -26.66
CA ASN A 323 5.76 -12.94 -27.65
C ASN A 323 4.45 -13.43 -28.30
N ASP A 324 3.33 -12.75 -28.07
CA ASP A 324 2.01 -13.12 -28.63
C ASP A 324 1.47 -14.51 -28.19
N GLU A 325 1.88 -14.99 -27.01
CA GLU A 325 1.44 -16.28 -26.47
C GLU A 325 0.02 -16.25 -25.87
N ILE A 326 -0.55 -15.05 -25.68
CA ILE A 326 -1.92 -14.86 -25.24
C ILE A 326 -2.84 -14.97 -26.45
N VAL A 327 -3.69 -15.99 -26.46
CA VAL A 327 -4.70 -16.21 -27.50
C VAL A 327 -6.10 -16.00 -26.95
N LEU A 328 -7.12 -15.95 -27.82
CA LEU A 328 -8.51 -15.82 -27.41
C LEU A 328 -9.30 -17.08 -27.80
N ALA A 329 -10.06 -17.60 -26.85
CA ALA A 329 -11.18 -18.47 -27.10
C ALA A 329 -12.47 -17.64 -27.06
N TYR A 330 -13.48 -18.07 -27.75
CA TYR A 330 -14.75 -17.36 -27.84
C TYR A 330 -15.88 -18.27 -27.44
N GLN A 331 -16.72 -17.82 -26.51
CA GLN A 331 -17.90 -18.56 -26.08
C GLN A 331 -19.15 -17.96 -26.70
N PRO A 332 -19.91 -18.74 -27.50
CA PRO A 332 -21.15 -18.26 -28.13
C PRO A 332 -22.24 -17.94 -27.12
N ARG A 333 -22.94 -16.84 -27.36
CA ARG A 333 -24.11 -16.35 -26.64
C ARG A 333 -25.32 -16.39 -27.58
N PHE A 334 -26.45 -16.88 -27.11
CA PHE A 334 -27.60 -17.16 -27.93
C PHE A 334 -28.83 -16.37 -27.49
N ALA A 335 -29.64 -15.92 -28.45
CA ALA A 335 -30.96 -15.42 -28.14
C ALA A 335 -31.82 -16.57 -27.61
N THR A 336 -32.47 -16.36 -26.46
CA THR A 336 -33.26 -17.41 -25.78
C THR A 336 -34.52 -17.79 -26.59
N ALA A 337 -35.05 -16.88 -27.42
CA ALA A 337 -36.26 -17.06 -28.19
C ALA A 337 -36.14 -18.12 -29.28
N ASP A 338 -35.06 -18.10 -30.05
CA ASP A 338 -34.89 -18.90 -31.28
C ASP A 338 -33.54 -19.59 -31.38
N MET A 339 -32.68 -19.45 -30.35
CA MET A 339 -31.36 -20.10 -30.26
C MET A 339 -30.39 -19.70 -31.38
N HIS A 340 -30.56 -18.53 -31.98
CA HIS A 340 -29.54 -18.05 -32.89
C HIS A 340 -28.37 -17.39 -32.09
N CYS A 341 -27.16 -17.55 -32.57
CA CYS A 341 -25.98 -16.94 -31.97
C CYS A 341 -25.97 -15.45 -32.27
N VAL A 342 -26.00 -14.59 -31.23
CA VAL A 342 -26.07 -13.12 -31.31
C VAL A 342 -24.74 -12.48 -31.02
N ALA A 343 -23.96 -13.08 -30.13
CA ALA A 343 -22.70 -12.53 -29.67
C ALA A 343 -21.72 -13.65 -29.28
N VAL A 344 -20.50 -13.27 -29.02
CA VAL A 344 -19.48 -14.14 -28.41
C VAL A 344 -18.74 -13.40 -27.33
N GLU A 345 -18.40 -14.07 -26.24
CA GLU A 345 -17.51 -13.54 -25.20
C GLU A 345 -16.07 -13.93 -25.51
N ALA A 346 -15.16 -12.93 -25.54
CA ALA A 346 -13.74 -13.11 -25.76
C ALA A 346 -13.04 -13.46 -24.43
N LEU A 347 -12.53 -14.67 -24.34
CA LEU A 347 -11.91 -15.23 -23.15
C LEU A 347 -10.42 -15.44 -23.38
N ALA A 348 -9.58 -14.75 -22.62
CA ALA A 348 -8.13 -14.92 -22.70
C ALA A 348 -7.70 -16.36 -22.39
N ARG A 349 -6.72 -16.85 -23.14
CA ARG A 349 -6.07 -18.14 -22.93
C ARG A 349 -4.57 -17.95 -23.08
N TRP A 350 -3.82 -18.63 -22.27
CA TRP A 350 -2.37 -18.60 -22.34
C TRP A 350 -1.83 -20.01 -22.62
N SER A 351 -1.34 -20.20 -23.82
CA SER A 351 -0.68 -21.45 -24.22
C SER A 351 0.83 -21.31 -24.01
N HIS A 352 1.28 -21.72 -22.82
CA HIS A 352 2.68 -21.67 -22.45
C HIS A 352 3.46 -22.80 -23.12
N PRO A 353 4.66 -22.53 -23.73
CA PRO A 353 5.38 -23.53 -24.53
C PRO A 353 5.82 -24.77 -23.73
N GLU A 354 6.12 -24.63 -22.43
CA GLU A 354 6.59 -25.72 -21.58
C GLU A 354 5.51 -26.25 -20.61
N ARG A 355 4.58 -25.38 -20.15
CA ARG A 355 3.57 -25.70 -19.14
C ARG A 355 2.22 -26.09 -19.74
N GLY A 356 2.06 -25.92 -21.07
CA GLY A 356 0.76 -26.07 -21.73
C GLY A 356 -0.20 -24.93 -21.39
N ASP A 357 -1.50 -25.20 -21.37
CA ASP A 357 -2.51 -24.16 -21.15
C ASP A 357 -2.58 -23.74 -19.68
N ILE A 358 -2.30 -22.48 -19.41
CA ILE A 358 -2.43 -21.86 -18.08
C ILE A 358 -3.80 -21.19 -17.98
N SER A 359 -4.56 -21.54 -16.95
CA SER A 359 -5.93 -21.02 -16.73
C SER A 359 -5.93 -19.51 -16.46
N PRO A 360 -6.91 -18.73 -16.98
CA PRO A 360 -7.14 -17.33 -16.62
C PRO A 360 -7.26 -17.10 -15.11
N ALA A 361 -7.86 -18.03 -14.38
CA ALA A 361 -7.97 -17.99 -12.92
C ALA A 361 -6.60 -17.99 -12.21
N VAL A 362 -5.51 -18.37 -12.91
CA VAL A 362 -4.15 -18.32 -12.39
C VAL A 362 -3.43 -17.05 -12.84
N PHE A 363 -3.42 -16.74 -14.14
CA PHE A 363 -2.56 -15.66 -14.65
C PHE A 363 -3.20 -14.27 -14.57
N VAL A 364 -4.53 -14.13 -14.58
CA VAL A 364 -5.19 -12.81 -14.47
C VAL A 364 -4.95 -12.17 -13.10
N PRO A 365 -5.14 -12.85 -11.95
CA PRO A 365 -4.79 -12.29 -10.65
C PRO A 365 -3.30 -11.96 -10.49
N ILE A 366 -2.42 -12.71 -11.16
CA ILE A 366 -0.97 -12.40 -11.18
C ILE A 366 -0.73 -11.12 -12.00
N ALA A 367 -1.38 -10.97 -13.15
CA ALA A 367 -1.29 -9.75 -13.96
C ALA A 367 -1.76 -8.51 -13.20
N GLU A 368 -2.85 -8.61 -12.43
CA GLU A 368 -3.38 -7.53 -11.60
C GLU A 368 -2.37 -7.10 -10.53
N GLN A 369 -1.87 -8.03 -9.75
CA GLN A 369 -0.92 -7.75 -8.66
C GLN A 369 0.44 -7.25 -9.15
N ALA A 370 0.88 -7.71 -10.32
CA ALA A 370 2.12 -7.29 -10.96
C ALA A 370 1.98 -6.01 -11.81
N GLY A 371 0.79 -5.38 -11.84
CA GLY A 371 0.52 -4.19 -12.65
C GLY A 371 0.57 -4.42 -14.16
N MET A 372 0.46 -5.67 -14.61
CA MET A 372 0.48 -6.05 -16.03
C MET A 372 -0.92 -6.07 -16.67
N ILE A 373 -1.98 -5.93 -15.88
CA ILE A 373 -3.36 -6.06 -16.36
C ILE A 373 -3.72 -5.06 -17.46
N PRO A 374 -3.25 -3.78 -17.47
CA PRO A 374 -3.54 -2.88 -18.59
C PRO A 374 -2.89 -3.31 -19.90
N ILE A 375 -1.74 -4.00 -19.84
CA ILE A 375 -1.06 -4.53 -21.03
C ILE A 375 -1.81 -5.76 -21.54
N LEU A 376 -2.19 -6.66 -20.64
CA LEU A 376 -2.99 -7.85 -20.97
C LEU A 376 -4.33 -7.46 -21.60
N GLY A 377 -5.06 -6.51 -21.00
CA GLY A 377 -6.35 -6.04 -21.52
C GLY A 377 -6.21 -5.39 -22.90
N ALA A 378 -5.15 -4.59 -23.13
CA ALA A 378 -4.88 -4.02 -24.45
C ALA A 378 -4.66 -5.11 -25.52
N VAL A 379 -3.92 -6.18 -25.19
CA VAL A 379 -3.69 -7.32 -26.10
C VAL A 379 -5.01 -8.06 -26.36
N VAL A 380 -5.79 -8.32 -25.33
CA VAL A 380 -7.09 -8.99 -25.45
C VAL A 380 -8.05 -8.18 -26.33
N PHE A 381 -8.17 -6.88 -26.05
CA PHE A 381 -9.07 -6.00 -26.80
C PHE A 381 -8.66 -5.88 -28.28
N GLU A 382 -7.37 -5.68 -28.56
CA GLU A 382 -6.84 -5.60 -29.93
C GLU A 382 -7.19 -6.89 -30.71
N LYS A 383 -6.94 -8.06 -30.12
CA LYS A 383 -7.22 -9.36 -30.76
C LYS A 383 -8.72 -9.60 -30.93
N ALA A 384 -9.56 -9.21 -29.96
CA ALA A 384 -11.00 -9.33 -30.04
C ALA A 384 -11.58 -8.50 -31.18
N VAL A 385 -11.15 -7.24 -31.31
CA VAL A 385 -11.57 -6.34 -32.38
C VAL A 385 -11.08 -6.82 -33.75
N GLN A 386 -9.82 -7.26 -33.83
CA GLN A 386 -9.29 -7.85 -35.05
C GLN A 386 -10.10 -9.07 -35.51
N GLN A 387 -10.49 -9.93 -34.58
CA GLN A 387 -11.29 -11.10 -34.90
C GLN A 387 -12.73 -10.74 -35.28
N CYS A 388 -13.34 -9.76 -34.61
CA CYS A 388 -14.64 -9.20 -35.00
C CYS A 388 -14.61 -8.74 -36.46
N ARG A 389 -13.58 -8.00 -36.86
CA ARG A 389 -13.39 -7.56 -38.25
C ARG A 389 -13.30 -8.75 -39.23
N ARG A 390 -12.53 -9.79 -38.89
CA ARG A 390 -12.40 -10.99 -39.74
C ARG A 390 -13.76 -11.69 -39.95
N TRP A 391 -14.60 -11.78 -38.94
CA TRP A 391 -15.94 -12.33 -39.06
C TRP A 391 -16.85 -11.46 -39.92
N GLN A 392 -16.79 -10.14 -39.79
CA GLN A 392 -17.51 -9.23 -40.70
C GLN A 392 -17.09 -9.42 -42.17
N ASP A 393 -15.80 -9.55 -42.45
CA ASP A 393 -15.27 -9.80 -43.81
C ASP A 393 -15.75 -11.16 -44.36
N GLN A 394 -16.07 -12.12 -43.48
CA GLN A 394 -16.66 -13.42 -43.78
C GLN A 394 -18.22 -13.42 -43.85
N GLY A 395 -18.83 -12.25 -43.65
CA GLY A 395 -20.31 -12.12 -43.63
C GLY A 395 -20.99 -12.57 -42.35
N LEU A 396 -20.25 -12.68 -41.25
CA LEU A 396 -20.80 -12.95 -39.92
C LEU A 396 -20.84 -11.65 -39.10
N GLU A 397 -22.05 -11.17 -38.82
CA GLU A 397 -22.26 -10.06 -37.89
C GLU A 397 -22.46 -10.60 -36.49
N LEU A 398 -21.38 -10.68 -35.72
CA LEU A 398 -21.36 -11.10 -34.31
C LEU A 398 -20.85 -9.96 -33.46
N SER A 399 -21.54 -9.65 -32.37
CA SER A 399 -21.00 -8.78 -31.33
C SER A 399 -19.97 -9.54 -30.51
N VAL A 400 -18.95 -8.84 -30.05
CA VAL A 400 -17.89 -9.41 -29.21
C VAL A 400 -17.90 -8.69 -27.85
N SER A 401 -18.07 -9.46 -26.76
CA SER A 401 -17.92 -8.95 -25.40
C SER A 401 -16.48 -9.11 -24.92
N VAL A 402 -15.97 -8.11 -24.20
CA VAL A 402 -14.64 -8.09 -23.63
C VAL A 402 -14.69 -7.62 -22.19
N ASN A 403 -14.10 -8.41 -21.30
CA ASN A 403 -13.95 -8.09 -19.89
C ASN A 403 -12.91 -6.97 -19.71
N VAL A 404 -13.22 -5.98 -18.87
CA VAL A 404 -12.33 -4.87 -18.52
C VAL A 404 -12.11 -4.86 -17.00
N SER A 405 -10.85 -4.84 -16.60
CA SER A 405 -10.47 -4.82 -15.18
C SER A 405 -10.74 -3.46 -14.53
N PRO A 406 -10.88 -3.39 -13.18
CA PRO A 406 -11.04 -2.12 -12.46
C PRO A 406 -9.91 -1.13 -12.75
N ALA A 407 -8.67 -1.60 -12.81
CA ALA A 407 -7.49 -0.76 -13.07
C ALA A 407 -7.50 -0.16 -14.49
N GLU A 408 -7.99 -0.90 -15.48
CA GLU A 408 -8.15 -0.38 -16.85
C GLU A 408 -9.30 0.60 -16.94
N PHE A 409 -10.41 0.28 -16.30
CA PHE A 409 -11.61 1.10 -16.33
C PHE A 409 -11.39 2.46 -15.67
N ALA A 410 -10.64 2.52 -14.58
CA ALA A 410 -10.28 3.78 -13.91
C ALA A 410 -9.31 4.67 -14.72
N ALA A 411 -8.71 4.16 -15.81
CA ALA A 411 -7.76 4.93 -16.61
C ALA A 411 -8.46 6.03 -17.42
N PRO A 412 -8.05 7.32 -17.30
CA PRO A 412 -8.72 8.44 -17.96
C PRO A 412 -8.69 8.35 -19.51
N ASP A 413 -7.74 7.62 -20.06
CA ASP A 413 -7.54 7.47 -21.49
C ASP A 413 -8.23 6.23 -22.10
N LEU A 414 -8.97 5.44 -21.29
CA LEU A 414 -9.59 4.19 -21.72
C LEU A 414 -10.39 4.36 -23.03
N VAL A 415 -11.37 5.26 -23.04
CA VAL A 415 -12.26 5.47 -24.21
C VAL A 415 -11.47 5.83 -25.46
N SER A 416 -10.46 6.67 -25.33
CA SER A 416 -9.62 7.09 -26.47
C SER A 416 -8.77 5.93 -27.00
N ARG A 417 -8.22 5.09 -26.14
CA ARG A 417 -7.47 3.86 -26.50
C ARG A 417 -8.38 2.88 -27.25
N LEU A 418 -9.51 2.53 -26.66
CA LEU A 418 -10.45 1.58 -27.26
C LEU A 418 -10.97 2.09 -28.62
N THR A 419 -11.35 3.35 -28.72
CA THR A 419 -11.81 3.96 -29.97
C THR A 419 -10.71 3.98 -31.04
N SER A 420 -9.46 4.17 -30.65
CA SER A 420 -8.31 4.13 -31.56
C SER A 420 -8.14 2.74 -32.21
N VAL A 421 -8.29 1.67 -31.41
CA VAL A 421 -8.26 0.29 -31.89
C VAL A 421 -9.40 0.02 -32.87
N LEU A 422 -10.63 0.41 -32.54
CA LEU A 422 -11.78 0.26 -33.43
C LEU A 422 -11.56 0.94 -34.78
N ARG A 423 -11.07 2.19 -34.79
CA ARG A 423 -10.75 2.92 -36.03
C ARG A 423 -9.69 2.23 -36.86
N ARG A 424 -8.65 1.69 -36.23
CA ARG A 424 -7.55 0.98 -36.91
C ARG A 424 -8.05 -0.23 -37.68
N HIS A 425 -9.00 -0.98 -37.10
CA HIS A 425 -9.54 -2.18 -37.70
C HIS A 425 -10.84 -1.94 -38.49
N GLY A 426 -11.42 -0.74 -38.46
CA GLY A 426 -12.65 -0.41 -39.14
C GLY A 426 -13.88 -1.15 -38.58
N VAL A 427 -13.94 -1.35 -37.26
CA VAL A 427 -15.04 -2.01 -36.55
C VAL A 427 -15.94 -0.96 -35.92
N ASP A 428 -17.26 -1.13 -36.02
CA ASP A 428 -18.23 -0.27 -35.37
C ASP A 428 -18.28 -0.58 -33.86
N ALA A 429 -18.31 0.47 -33.03
CA ALA A 429 -18.33 0.34 -31.59
C ALA A 429 -19.57 -0.42 -31.06
N SER A 430 -20.70 -0.39 -31.78
CA SER A 430 -21.92 -1.10 -31.42
C SER A 430 -21.79 -2.63 -31.47
N LEU A 431 -20.75 -3.13 -32.13
CA LEU A 431 -20.41 -4.57 -32.18
C LEU A 431 -19.50 -5.00 -31.03
N VAL A 432 -19.07 -4.07 -30.20
CA VAL A 432 -18.21 -4.38 -29.04
C VAL A 432 -18.96 -4.02 -27.76
N GLU A 433 -19.05 -5.01 -26.88
CA GLU A 433 -19.63 -4.88 -25.54
C GLU A 433 -18.53 -4.93 -24.51
N ILE A 434 -18.50 -3.94 -23.63
CA ILE A 434 -17.55 -3.86 -22.51
C ILE A 434 -18.23 -4.48 -21.29
N GLU A 435 -17.60 -5.47 -20.68
CA GLU A 435 -18.10 -6.15 -19.48
C GLU A 435 -17.36 -5.61 -18.26
N ILE A 436 -18.12 -5.17 -17.25
CA ILE A 436 -17.64 -4.68 -15.96
C ILE A 436 -18.36 -5.41 -14.84
N THR A 437 -17.65 -5.78 -13.78
CA THR A 437 -18.26 -6.48 -12.65
C THR A 437 -19.20 -5.58 -11.84
N GLU A 438 -20.18 -6.19 -11.16
CA GLU A 438 -21.10 -5.51 -10.25
C GLU A 438 -20.34 -4.68 -9.19
N THR A 439 -19.31 -5.27 -8.57
CA THR A 439 -18.49 -4.59 -7.55
C THR A 439 -17.82 -3.33 -8.11
N MET A 440 -17.21 -3.43 -9.29
CA MET A 440 -16.58 -2.29 -9.94
C MET A 440 -17.58 -1.17 -10.25
N ALA A 441 -18.79 -1.54 -10.65
CA ALA A 441 -19.84 -0.58 -10.95
C ALA A 441 -20.31 0.23 -9.73
N MET A 442 -20.05 -0.27 -8.51
CA MET A 442 -20.52 0.32 -7.24
C MET A 442 -19.42 0.98 -6.40
N ASP A 443 -18.13 0.67 -6.61
CA ASP A 443 -17.03 1.11 -5.74
C ASP A 443 -16.81 2.63 -5.79
N ASP A 444 -16.72 3.24 -6.97
CA ASP A 444 -16.65 4.69 -7.17
C ASP A 444 -17.73 5.09 -8.18
N PHE A 445 -18.94 5.25 -7.65
CA PHE A 445 -20.13 5.42 -8.47
C PHE A 445 -20.06 6.62 -9.41
N GLU A 446 -19.56 7.77 -8.96
CA GLU A 446 -19.55 9.00 -9.76
C GLU A 446 -18.57 8.88 -10.93
N THR A 447 -17.34 8.46 -10.65
CA THR A 447 -16.30 8.24 -11.67
C THR A 447 -16.71 7.13 -12.65
N THR A 448 -17.29 6.04 -12.15
CA THR A 448 -17.78 4.93 -12.99
C THR A 448 -18.91 5.38 -13.91
N GLN A 449 -19.88 6.17 -13.40
CA GLN A 449 -20.98 6.67 -14.20
C GLN A 449 -20.49 7.58 -15.34
N GLU A 450 -19.56 8.50 -15.08
CA GLU A 450 -18.96 9.37 -16.11
C GLU A 450 -18.23 8.57 -17.20
N GLN A 451 -17.46 7.57 -16.80
CA GLN A 451 -16.73 6.71 -17.73
C GLN A 451 -17.70 5.88 -18.60
N MET A 452 -18.75 5.31 -18.01
CA MET A 452 -19.79 4.58 -18.74
C MET A 452 -20.55 5.49 -19.73
N ILE A 453 -20.88 6.74 -19.35
CA ILE A 453 -21.48 7.72 -20.26
C ILE A 453 -20.56 7.98 -21.44
N SER A 454 -19.26 8.12 -21.20
CA SER A 454 -18.26 8.35 -22.24
C SER A 454 -18.15 7.17 -23.22
N LEU A 455 -18.13 5.94 -22.72
CA LEU A 455 -18.15 4.71 -23.52
C LEU A 455 -19.43 4.59 -24.36
N ARG A 456 -20.61 4.83 -23.74
CA ARG A 456 -21.88 4.85 -24.45
C ARG A 456 -21.94 5.90 -25.56
N SER A 457 -21.40 7.10 -25.28
CA SER A 457 -21.32 8.20 -26.26
C SER A 457 -20.39 7.85 -27.42
N ALA A 458 -19.37 7.04 -27.19
CA ALA A 458 -18.47 6.49 -28.22
C ALA A 458 -19.12 5.33 -29.01
N GLY A 459 -20.31 4.85 -28.62
CA GLY A 459 -21.10 3.83 -29.31
C GLY A 459 -20.95 2.41 -28.73
N PHE A 460 -20.15 2.18 -27.71
CA PHE A 460 -19.98 0.86 -27.07
C PHE A 460 -21.27 0.40 -26.39
N ARG A 461 -21.48 -0.92 -26.36
CA ARG A 461 -22.42 -1.57 -25.45
C ARG A 461 -21.71 -1.81 -24.12
N ILE A 462 -22.46 -1.86 -23.00
CA ILE A 462 -21.90 -2.11 -21.67
C ILE A 462 -22.76 -3.16 -20.98
N ALA A 463 -22.15 -4.21 -20.48
CA ALA A 463 -22.78 -5.22 -19.65
C ALA A 463 -22.28 -5.13 -18.20
N ILE A 464 -23.19 -5.25 -17.24
CA ILE A 464 -22.84 -5.51 -15.83
C ILE A 464 -22.70 -7.00 -15.67
N ASP A 465 -21.52 -7.46 -15.25
CA ASP A 465 -21.15 -8.86 -15.08
C ASP A 465 -21.24 -9.34 -13.63
N ASP A 466 -21.31 -10.65 -13.42
CA ASP A 466 -21.41 -11.33 -12.11
C ASP A 466 -22.55 -10.82 -11.22
N PHE A 467 -23.68 -10.38 -11.83
CA PHE A 467 -24.78 -9.82 -11.06
C PHE A 467 -25.42 -10.85 -10.14
N GLY A 468 -25.49 -10.48 -8.83
CA GLY A 468 -26.07 -11.32 -7.78
C GLY A 468 -25.04 -11.92 -6.83
N THR A 469 -23.74 -11.69 -7.04
CA THR A 469 -22.69 -12.13 -6.12
C THR A 469 -22.33 -11.07 -5.08
N GLY A 470 -22.78 -9.80 -5.28
CA GLY A 470 -22.49 -8.64 -4.45
C GLY A 470 -23.70 -8.03 -3.73
N TYR A 471 -23.47 -6.91 -3.06
CA TYR A 471 -24.49 -6.10 -2.40
C TYR A 471 -24.89 -4.92 -3.30
N SER A 472 -25.81 -5.14 -4.23
CA SER A 472 -26.27 -4.07 -5.12
C SER A 472 -27.15 -3.03 -4.42
N ASN A 473 -26.77 -1.77 -4.56
CA ASN A 473 -27.66 -0.65 -4.32
C ASN A 473 -28.53 -0.39 -5.58
N LEU A 474 -29.77 -0.91 -5.58
CA LEU A 474 -30.69 -0.79 -6.73
C LEU A 474 -30.92 0.66 -7.20
N SER A 475 -30.87 1.63 -6.26
CA SER A 475 -31.01 3.05 -6.59
C SER A 475 -29.82 3.58 -7.40
N GLN A 476 -28.63 3.10 -7.14
CA GLN A 476 -27.43 3.45 -7.92
C GLN A 476 -27.44 2.73 -9.27
N LEU A 477 -27.73 1.43 -9.28
CA LEU A 477 -27.78 0.63 -10.50
C LEU A 477 -28.72 1.22 -11.56
N SER A 478 -29.91 1.71 -11.16
CA SER A 478 -30.87 2.34 -12.06
C SER A 478 -30.41 3.62 -12.75
N ARG A 479 -29.30 4.22 -12.28
CA ARG A 479 -28.71 5.45 -12.81
C ARG A 479 -27.53 5.21 -13.76
N LEU A 480 -27.03 3.97 -13.82
CA LEU A 480 -25.92 3.62 -14.69
C LEU A 480 -26.40 3.36 -16.13
N PRO A 481 -25.66 3.81 -17.16
CA PRO A 481 -26.06 3.70 -18.56
C PRO A 481 -25.59 2.36 -19.19
N TYR A 482 -25.85 1.21 -18.55
CA TYR A 482 -25.56 -0.09 -19.13
C TYR A 482 -26.66 -0.55 -20.11
N THR A 483 -26.37 -1.55 -20.93
CA THR A 483 -27.29 -2.10 -21.96
C THR A 483 -27.81 -3.48 -21.58
N SER A 484 -27.03 -4.24 -20.84
CA SER A 484 -27.30 -5.64 -20.51
C SER A 484 -26.81 -5.99 -19.11
N MET A 485 -27.41 -6.98 -18.50
CA MET A 485 -27.10 -7.51 -17.18
C MET A 485 -26.87 -9.01 -17.31
N LYS A 486 -25.68 -9.49 -16.94
CA LYS A 486 -25.31 -10.90 -16.93
C LYS A 486 -25.63 -11.48 -15.55
N LEU A 487 -26.50 -12.44 -15.52
CA LEU A 487 -26.95 -13.12 -14.31
C LEU A 487 -25.99 -14.25 -14.00
N ASP A 488 -25.28 -14.13 -12.88
CA ASP A 488 -24.25 -15.09 -12.51
C ASP A 488 -24.77 -16.53 -12.37
N ARG A 489 -23.87 -17.47 -12.61
CA ARG A 489 -24.12 -18.91 -12.52
C ARG A 489 -24.74 -19.31 -11.17
N SER A 490 -24.37 -18.69 -10.06
CA SER A 490 -24.91 -19.02 -8.74
C SER A 490 -26.42 -18.83 -8.67
N LEU A 491 -26.94 -17.74 -9.25
CA LEU A 491 -28.39 -17.49 -9.34
C LEU A 491 -29.12 -18.58 -10.17
N ILE A 492 -28.45 -19.09 -11.20
CA ILE A 492 -29.02 -20.18 -12.04
C ILE A 492 -29.00 -21.50 -11.29
N LEU A 493 -27.93 -21.81 -10.54
CA LEU A 493 -27.83 -23.03 -9.72
C LEU A 493 -28.86 -23.02 -8.59
N ASP A 494 -28.91 -21.93 -7.82
CA ASP A 494 -29.85 -21.77 -6.70
C ASP A 494 -31.30 -21.90 -7.15
N SER A 495 -31.63 -21.47 -8.38
CA SER A 495 -32.98 -21.59 -8.95
C SER A 495 -33.40 -23.04 -9.24
N SER A 496 -32.44 -23.93 -9.42
CA SER A 496 -32.70 -25.37 -9.64
C SER A 496 -32.77 -26.19 -8.35
N GLU A 497 -32.27 -25.64 -7.22
CA GLU A 497 -32.21 -26.32 -5.92
C GLU A 497 -33.35 -25.95 -4.97
N GLY A 498 -34.13 -24.89 -5.26
CA GLY A 498 -35.23 -24.48 -4.37
C GLY A 498 -36.11 -23.33 -4.87
N ASP A 499 -37.31 -23.25 -4.26
CA ASP A 499 -38.33 -22.24 -4.59
C ASP A 499 -37.88 -20.79 -4.33
N ILE A 500 -36.92 -20.56 -3.41
CA ILE A 500 -36.37 -19.25 -3.07
C ILE A 500 -35.46 -18.73 -4.18
N GLY A 501 -34.52 -19.54 -4.67
CA GLY A 501 -33.62 -19.18 -5.76
C GLY A 501 -34.37 -18.82 -7.03
N LEU A 502 -35.41 -19.58 -7.38
CA LEU A 502 -36.28 -19.28 -8.52
C LEU A 502 -37.02 -17.92 -8.35
N LYS A 503 -37.47 -17.60 -7.13
CA LYS A 503 -38.12 -16.32 -6.84
C LYS A 503 -37.14 -15.16 -6.97
N ILE A 504 -35.88 -15.34 -6.52
CA ILE A 504 -34.82 -14.34 -6.65
C ILE A 504 -34.49 -14.09 -8.13
N LEU A 505 -34.22 -15.15 -8.88
CA LEU A 505 -33.94 -15.05 -10.31
C LEU A 505 -35.08 -14.36 -11.09
N ARG A 506 -36.33 -14.68 -10.76
CA ARG A 506 -37.50 -14.00 -11.33
C ARG A 506 -37.57 -12.52 -10.97
N ALA A 507 -37.28 -12.17 -9.73
CA ALA A 507 -37.29 -10.78 -9.27
C ALA A 507 -36.22 -9.95 -10.00
N VAL A 508 -35.00 -10.49 -10.14
CA VAL A 508 -33.88 -9.84 -10.86
C VAL A 508 -34.20 -9.67 -12.34
N THR A 509 -34.71 -10.72 -13.01
CA THR A 509 -35.09 -10.66 -14.43
C THR A 509 -36.18 -9.61 -14.67
N ASN A 510 -37.19 -9.55 -13.79
CA ASN A 510 -38.27 -8.55 -13.90
C ASN A 510 -37.76 -7.14 -13.65
N MET A 511 -36.82 -6.97 -12.73
CA MET A 511 -36.17 -5.67 -12.46
C MET A 511 -35.40 -5.19 -13.69
N ALA A 512 -34.56 -6.02 -14.29
CA ALA A 512 -33.80 -5.65 -15.50
C ALA A 512 -34.74 -5.20 -16.63
N LYS A 513 -35.85 -5.95 -16.85
CA LYS A 513 -36.90 -5.59 -17.83
C LYS A 513 -37.57 -4.24 -17.49
N ALA A 514 -37.87 -3.98 -16.23
CA ALA A 514 -38.45 -2.72 -15.79
C ALA A 514 -37.51 -1.51 -16.02
N LEU A 515 -36.20 -1.74 -15.97
CA LEU A 515 -35.16 -0.77 -16.29
C LEU A 515 -34.87 -0.66 -17.80
N GLY A 516 -35.52 -1.49 -18.64
CA GLY A 516 -35.30 -1.52 -20.08
C GLY A 516 -33.96 -2.13 -20.50
N GLN A 517 -33.37 -3.00 -19.66
CA GLN A 517 -32.09 -3.63 -19.89
C GLN A 517 -32.27 -5.08 -20.34
N ALA A 518 -31.41 -5.54 -21.24
CA ALA A 518 -31.38 -6.95 -21.65
C ALA A 518 -30.79 -7.82 -20.54
N THR A 519 -31.27 -9.05 -20.42
CA THR A 519 -30.80 -10.05 -19.47
C THR A 519 -30.05 -11.17 -20.18
N ILE A 520 -28.89 -11.56 -19.65
CA ILE A 520 -28.04 -12.63 -20.15
C ILE A 520 -27.90 -13.65 -19.02
N ALA A 521 -28.40 -14.85 -19.19
CA ALA A 521 -28.24 -15.92 -18.22
C ALA A 521 -26.94 -16.69 -18.47
N GLU A 522 -26.05 -16.73 -17.46
CA GLU A 522 -24.74 -17.35 -17.56
C GLU A 522 -24.66 -18.72 -16.88
N GLY A 523 -23.69 -19.53 -17.31
CA GLY A 523 -23.41 -20.81 -16.67
C GLY A 523 -24.54 -21.83 -16.80
N VAL A 524 -25.38 -21.75 -17.83
CA VAL A 524 -26.42 -22.74 -18.11
C VAL A 524 -25.76 -24.04 -18.57
N GLU A 525 -25.85 -25.10 -17.75
CA GLU A 525 -25.18 -26.38 -17.98
C GLU A 525 -26.16 -27.51 -18.33
N THR A 526 -27.45 -27.34 -18.06
CA THR A 526 -28.47 -28.38 -18.27
C THR A 526 -29.67 -27.84 -19.02
N GLN A 527 -30.40 -28.75 -19.68
CA GLN A 527 -31.66 -28.41 -20.34
C GLN A 527 -32.69 -27.85 -19.36
N ALA A 528 -32.77 -28.39 -18.14
CA ALA A 528 -33.68 -27.89 -17.11
C ALA A 528 -33.45 -26.44 -16.78
N GLN A 529 -32.17 -26.04 -16.58
CA GLN A 529 -31.80 -24.65 -16.36
C GLN A 529 -32.17 -23.74 -17.54
N TYR A 530 -31.92 -24.21 -18.77
CA TYR A 530 -32.32 -23.48 -19.98
C TYR A 530 -33.83 -23.22 -20.03
N GLU A 531 -34.66 -24.25 -19.75
CA GLU A 531 -36.10 -24.08 -19.73
C GLU A 531 -36.59 -23.10 -18.65
N VAL A 532 -35.92 -23.08 -17.49
CA VAL A 532 -36.18 -22.10 -16.43
C VAL A 532 -35.90 -20.66 -16.89
N VAL A 533 -34.70 -20.39 -17.42
CA VAL A 533 -34.34 -19.04 -17.86
C VAL A 533 -35.19 -18.57 -19.02
N LYS A 534 -35.57 -19.50 -19.91
CA LYS A 534 -36.52 -19.23 -21.01
C LYS A 534 -37.92 -18.89 -20.50
N ALA A 535 -38.45 -19.65 -19.55
CA ALA A 535 -39.74 -19.39 -18.94
C ALA A 535 -39.80 -18.05 -18.18
N LEU A 536 -38.70 -17.59 -17.60
CA LEU A 536 -38.56 -16.30 -16.98
C LEU A 536 -38.40 -15.16 -18.00
N GLY A 537 -38.15 -15.51 -19.26
CA GLY A 537 -38.02 -14.61 -20.39
C GLY A 537 -36.72 -13.81 -20.34
N CYS A 538 -35.62 -14.45 -19.96
CA CYS A 538 -34.28 -13.90 -20.19
C CYS A 538 -34.08 -13.75 -21.71
N ASP A 539 -33.38 -12.66 -22.10
CA ASP A 539 -33.22 -12.31 -23.53
C ASP A 539 -32.16 -13.17 -24.20
N GLU A 540 -31.03 -13.38 -23.51
CA GLU A 540 -29.90 -14.16 -24.03
C GLU A 540 -29.43 -15.19 -22.99
N VAL A 541 -28.71 -16.20 -23.47
CA VAL A 541 -28.24 -17.32 -22.67
C VAL A 541 -26.86 -17.77 -23.13
N GLN A 542 -26.00 -18.09 -22.15
CA GLN A 542 -24.64 -18.60 -22.33
C GLN A 542 -24.38 -19.75 -21.36
N GLY A 543 -23.69 -20.79 -21.81
CA GLY A 543 -23.30 -21.89 -20.94
C GLY A 543 -22.89 -23.15 -21.68
N PHE A 544 -22.34 -24.10 -20.93
CA PHE A 544 -21.80 -25.35 -21.50
C PHE A 544 -22.88 -26.29 -22.07
N TYR A 545 -24.13 -26.11 -21.68
CA TYR A 545 -25.23 -26.80 -22.31
C TYR A 545 -25.36 -26.45 -23.80
N LEU A 546 -25.06 -25.22 -24.18
CA LEU A 546 -25.17 -24.71 -25.52
C LEU A 546 -23.88 -24.84 -26.31
N ALA A 547 -22.82 -24.25 -25.77
CA ALA A 547 -21.48 -24.25 -26.36
C ALA A 547 -20.40 -23.99 -25.31
N ARG A 548 -19.27 -24.67 -25.45
CA ARG A 548 -18.05 -24.36 -24.69
C ARG A 548 -17.25 -23.26 -25.40
N PRO A 549 -16.36 -22.56 -24.71
CA PRO A 549 -15.38 -21.69 -25.37
C PRO A 549 -14.62 -22.47 -26.45
N MET A 550 -14.48 -21.87 -27.63
CA MET A 550 -13.90 -22.54 -28.81
C MET A 550 -13.00 -21.57 -29.59
N THR A 551 -12.28 -22.10 -30.57
CA THR A 551 -11.40 -21.27 -31.42
C THR A 551 -12.20 -20.36 -32.36
N PRO A 552 -11.62 -19.27 -32.88
CA PRO A 552 -12.29 -18.41 -33.87
C PRO A 552 -12.82 -19.14 -35.10
N HIS A 553 -12.13 -20.18 -35.54
CA HIS A 553 -12.51 -21.00 -36.67
C HIS A 553 -13.74 -21.88 -36.34
N ASP A 554 -13.73 -22.51 -35.17
CA ASP A 554 -14.85 -23.32 -34.71
C ASP A 554 -16.12 -22.49 -34.50
N VAL A 555 -16.02 -21.24 -33.99
CA VAL A 555 -17.16 -20.30 -33.90
C VAL A 555 -17.75 -20.05 -35.28
N HIS A 556 -16.94 -19.78 -36.28
CA HIS A 556 -17.39 -19.53 -37.65
C HIS A 556 -18.21 -20.72 -38.17
N ASP A 557 -17.68 -21.94 -38.08
CA ASP A 557 -18.33 -23.14 -38.56
C ASP A 557 -19.61 -23.46 -37.76
N PHE A 558 -19.56 -23.27 -36.45
CA PHE A 558 -20.69 -23.46 -35.55
C PHE A 558 -21.88 -22.56 -35.91
N VAL A 559 -21.61 -21.25 -36.11
CA VAL A 559 -22.66 -20.28 -36.47
C VAL A 559 -23.25 -20.57 -37.85
N LEU A 560 -22.43 -20.93 -38.82
CA LEU A 560 -22.94 -21.31 -40.16
C LEU A 560 -23.81 -22.58 -40.13
N GLN A 561 -23.43 -23.56 -39.30
CA GLN A 561 -24.23 -24.79 -39.13
C GLN A 561 -25.55 -24.52 -38.39
N SER A 562 -25.57 -23.68 -37.36
CA SER A 562 -26.78 -23.34 -36.64
C SER A 562 -27.77 -22.55 -37.50
N ARG A 563 -27.30 -21.63 -38.36
CA ARG A 563 -28.14 -20.91 -39.34
C ARG A 563 -28.79 -21.87 -40.36
N LYS A 564 -28.07 -22.92 -40.82
CA LYS A 564 -28.61 -23.92 -41.74
C LYS A 564 -29.71 -24.78 -41.10
N LYS A 565 -29.55 -25.15 -39.82
CA LYS A 565 -30.55 -25.95 -39.07
C LYS A 565 -31.82 -25.16 -38.76
N GLY A 566 -31.67 -23.86 -38.37
CA GLY A 566 -32.82 -22.98 -38.12
C GLY A 566 -33.65 -22.68 -39.36
N GLY A 567 -33.01 -22.48 -40.53
CA GLY A 567 -33.70 -22.28 -41.81
C GLY A 567 -34.45 -23.52 -42.32
N ALA A 568 -34.01 -24.73 -41.94
CA ALA A 568 -34.71 -25.96 -42.28
C ALA A 568 -35.95 -26.23 -41.39
N ALA A 569 -36.02 -25.67 -40.19
CA ALA A 569 -37.17 -25.81 -39.28
C ALA A 569 -38.32 -24.83 -39.57
N GLN A 570 -38.03 -23.68 -40.23
CA GLN A 570 -39.04 -22.72 -40.65
C GLN A 570 -39.73 -23.08 -41.97
N ASN A 571 -39.19 -24.05 -42.73
CA ASN A 571 -39.76 -24.52 -44.00
C ASN A 571 -40.50 -25.88 -43.84
N ARG A 572 -40.84 -26.29 -42.64
CA ARG A 572 -41.75 -27.40 -42.36
C ARG A 572 -42.89 -26.86 -41.49
#